data_821f5e15bce92599f8a4523bc70d52f2
#
_entry.id   821f5e15bce92599f8a4523bc70d52f2
#
_cell.length_a   1.000
_cell.length_b   1.000
_cell.length_c   1.000
_cell.angle_alpha   90.00
_cell.angle_beta   90.00
_cell.angle_gamma   90.00
#
_symmetry.space_group_name_H-M   'P 1'
#
loop_
_entity.id
_entity.type
_entity.pdbx_description
1 polymer ?
#
loop_
_entity_poly.entity_id
_entity_poly.type
_entity_poly.pdbx_seq_one_letter_code
_entity_poly.pdbx_strand_id
1 'polypeptide(L)'
;MIELADIVVGLAYGDEAKGKITAQLAATRSSNGGMFYNTVARWAGGNNAGHTVWVDGEKFKTHLVPSGVFYGVKSVVGPACVLHPESFQSELDYLSDNGFDASLVKVSPNCHIVMDEHLYNDQKNLVKKLGTTGRGIAPAYAAKAARQGVLAKDVLSPSLIWDEVLDGNLLCEGAQGVWLDIDQGLYPYVTSSTTLPYGACSIGFPTQKIRRIWGAAKIYDTRSGEDPRFPESLLDDPNLLRLKLGYANSGIKPNWNYKFGY
;
A
#
# COMPACT_ATOMS: atom_id res chain seq x y z
N MET A 1 18.24 -16.01 6.70
CA MET A 1 18.69 -14.91 5.79
C MET A 1 17.78 -14.88 4.57
N ILE A 2 17.48 -13.69 4.03
CA ILE A 2 16.70 -13.54 2.78
C ILE A 2 17.47 -14.20 1.63
N GLU A 3 16.81 -15.11 0.93
CA GLU A 3 17.34 -15.78 -0.25
C GLU A 3 17.14 -14.96 -1.50
N LEU A 4 15.90 -14.49 -1.71
CA LEU A 4 15.52 -13.61 -2.80
C LEU A 4 14.35 -12.69 -2.41
N ALA A 5 14.18 -11.62 -3.17
CA ALA A 5 13.05 -10.71 -3.07
C ALA A 5 12.44 -10.45 -4.46
N ASP A 6 11.14 -10.64 -4.58
CA ASP A 6 10.35 -10.16 -5.70
C ASP A 6 9.57 -8.91 -5.29
N ILE A 7 9.39 -7.96 -6.20
CA ILE A 7 8.82 -6.65 -5.89
C ILE A 7 7.66 -6.36 -6.83
N VAL A 8 6.50 -5.96 -6.31
CA VAL A 8 5.34 -5.53 -7.10
C VAL A 8 5.19 -4.01 -7.01
N VAL A 9 5.27 -3.32 -8.13
CA VAL A 9 5.16 -1.85 -8.24
C VAL A 9 4.03 -1.44 -9.17
N GLY A 10 3.49 -0.23 -8.99
CA GLY A 10 2.54 0.39 -9.91
C GLY A 10 3.26 1.22 -10.97
N LEU A 11 2.87 1.06 -12.22
CA LEU A 11 3.51 1.74 -13.37
C LEU A 11 2.85 3.08 -13.74
N ALA A 12 1.80 3.51 -13.04
CA ALA A 12 1.10 4.74 -13.31
C ALA A 12 0.79 5.53 -12.02
N TYR A 13 -0.48 5.89 -11.78
CA TYR A 13 -0.93 6.76 -10.69
C TYR A 13 -1.51 6.00 -9.48
N GLY A 14 -1.21 4.73 -9.32
CA GLY A 14 -1.83 3.87 -8.32
C GLY A 14 -3.10 3.18 -8.84
N ASP A 15 -3.65 2.30 -8.00
CA ASP A 15 -4.87 1.52 -8.32
C ASP A 15 -4.75 0.62 -9.56
N GLU A 16 -3.55 0.05 -9.80
CA GLU A 16 -3.24 -0.91 -10.86
C GLU A 16 -3.45 -2.38 -10.43
N ALA A 17 -4.22 -2.64 -9.37
CA ALA A 17 -4.45 -3.96 -8.81
C ALA A 17 -3.19 -4.65 -8.22
N LYS A 18 -2.24 -3.88 -7.67
CA LYS A 18 -1.04 -4.43 -7.01
C LYS A 18 -1.37 -5.46 -5.93
N GLY A 19 -2.33 -5.17 -5.05
CA GLY A 19 -2.78 -6.11 -4.01
C GLY A 19 -3.29 -7.42 -4.59
N LYS A 20 -4.07 -7.40 -5.68
CA LYS A 20 -4.54 -8.60 -6.37
C LYS A 20 -3.39 -9.43 -6.94
N ILE A 21 -2.41 -8.76 -7.59
CA ILE A 21 -1.22 -9.42 -8.15
C ILE A 21 -0.38 -10.01 -7.01
N THR A 22 -0.15 -9.26 -5.95
CA THR A 22 0.61 -9.71 -4.77
C THR A 22 -0.04 -10.92 -4.12
N ALA A 23 -1.35 -10.89 -3.90
CA ALA A 23 -2.09 -12.01 -3.33
C ALA A 23 -1.95 -13.27 -4.19
N GLN A 24 -2.09 -13.14 -5.51
CA GLN A 24 -1.94 -14.26 -6.43
C GLN A 24 -0.51 -14.82 -6.45
N LEU A 25 0.50 -13.97 -6.40
CA LEU A 25 1.90 -14.38 -6.26
C LEU A 25 2.15 -15.06 -4.91
N ALA A 26 1.59 -14.52 -3.81
CA ALA A 26 1.71 -15.10 -2.47
C ALA A 26 1.11 -16.52 -2.40
N ALA A 27 0.08 -16.82 -3.19
CA ALA A 27 -0.51 -18.16 -3.29
C ALA A 27 0.40 -19.19 -3.99
N THR A 28 1.54 -18.77 -4.58
CA THR A 28 2.45 -19.67 -5.29
C THR A 28 3.02 -20.73 -4.35
N ARG A 29 2.99 -22.00 -4.78
CA ARG A 29 3.58 -23.12 -4.06
C ARG A 29 4.96 -23.46 -4.62
N SER A 30 5.85 -23.87 -3.73
CA SER A 30 7.14 -24.46 -4.09
C SER A 30 7.00 -25.94 -4.44
N SER A 31 8.04 -26.53 -5.01
CA SER A 31 8.04 -27.94 -5.44
C SER A 31 7.77 -28.94 -4.32
N ASN A 32 8.03 -28.58 -3.08
CA ASN A 32 7.75 -29.38 -1.90
C ASN A 32 6.32 -29.20 -1.35
N GLY A 33 5.48 -28.43 -2.02
CA GLY A 33 4.08 -28.16 -1.63
C GLY A 33 3.87 -27.02 -0.63
N GLY A 34 4.92 -26.48 0.00
CA GLY A 34 4.85 -25.31 0.88
C GLY A 34 4.68 -24.00 0.11
N MET A 35 4.44 -22.90 0.81
CA MET A 35 4.42 -21.57 0.19
C MET A 35 5.80 -21.22 -0.37
N PHE A 36 5.82 -20.63 -1.57
CA PHE A 36 7.07 -20.19 -2.18
C PHE A 36 7.64 -18.96 -1.46
N TYR A 37 6.78 -18.01 -1.07
CA TYR A 37 7.19 -16.84 -0.28
C TYR A 37 6.94 -17.09 1.20
N ASN A 38 7.96 -16.80 2.01
CA ASN A 38 7.89 -16.92 3.47
C ASN A 38 7.21 -15.70 4.09
N THR A 39 7.38 -14.54 3.46
CA THR A 39 6.83 -13.27 3.95
C THR A 39 6.41 -12.36 2.80
N VAL A 40 5.28 -11.67 2.98
CA VAL A 40 4.87 -10.52 2.15
C VAL A 40 5.06 -9.25 2.96
N ALA A 41 5.78 -8.25 2.42
CA ALA A 41 6.11 -7.03 3.16
C ALA A 41 5.74 -5.75 2.39
N ARG A 42 5.10 -4.80 3.08
CA ARG A 42 4.90 -3.42 2.59
C ARG A 42 6.10 -2.57 2.96
N TRP A 43 6.61 -1.77 2.04
CA TRP A 43 7.75 -0.89 2.33
C TRP A 43 7.41 0.60 2.38
N ALA A 44 6.24 1.02 1.87
CA ALA A 44 5.89 2.43 1.75
C ALA A 44 4.37 2.66 1.86
N GLY A 45 4.00 3.90 2.06
CA GLY A 45 2.61 4.34 2.20
C GLY A 45 2.06 4.10 3.61
N GLY A 46 0.76 4.17 3.71
CA GLY A 46 0.01 3.99 4.94
C GLY A 46 -1.43 3.56 4.62
N ASN A 47 -2.37 3.92 5.47
CA ASN A 47 -3.79 3.63 5.30
C ASN A 47 -4.47 4.43 4.15
N ASN A 48 -3.71 5.21 3.37
CA ASN A 48 -4.15 5.87 2.16
C ASN A 48 -4.24 4.93 0.94
N ALA A 49 -3.55 3.79 0.95
CA ALA A 49 -3.67 2.79 -0.10
C ALA A 49 -4.99 2.00 0.05
N GLY A 50 -5.47 1.40 -1.01
CA GLY A 50 -6.60 0.48 -0.99
C GLY A 50 -6.30 -0.73 -1.86
N HIS A 51 -6.19 -1.91 -1.26
CA HIS A 51 -5.93 -3.15 -1.96
C HIS A 51 -7.18 -4.03 -1.94
N THR A 52 -7.71 -4.31 -3.11
CA THR A 52 -8.85 -5.22 -3.27
C THR A 52 -8.34 -6.56 -3.78
N VAL A 53 -8.66 -7.61 -3.05
CA VAL A 53 -8.28 -9.00 -3.35
C VAL A 53 -9.56 -9.83 -3.48
N TRP A 54 -9.54 -10.81 -4.37
CA TRP A 54 -10.60 -11.79 -4.51
C TRP A 54 -10.06 -13.16 -4.10
N VAL A 55 -10.72 -13.77 -3.13
CA VAL A 55 -10.41 -15.11 -2.64
C VAL A 55 -11.68 -15.95 -2.73
N ASP A 56 -11.62 -17.05 -3.45
CA ASP A 56 -12.75 -17.99 -3.65
C ASP A 56 -14.05 -17.31 -4.13
N GLY A 57 -13.92 -16.27 -4.96
CA GLY A 57 -15.06 -15.51 -5.51
C GLY A 57 -15.59 -14.42 -4.60
N GLU A 58 -15.08 -14.25 -3.40
CA GLU A 58 -15.42 -13.20 -2.46
C GLU A 58 -14.41 -12.04 -2.50
N LYS A 59 -14.90 -10.83 -2.26
CA LYS A 59 -14.13 -9.59 -2.34
C LYS A 59 -13.71 -9.10 -0.98
N PHE A 60 -12.41 -9.00 -0.75
CA PHE A 60 -11.80 -8.45 0.46
C PHE A 60 -11.03 -7.19 0.17
N LYS A 61 -10.93 -6.31 1.18
CA LYS A 61 -10.25 -5.03 1.04
C LYS A 61 -9.38 -4.75 2.26
N THR A 62 -8.10 -4.45 2.03
CA THR A 62 -7.17 -3.92 3.03
C THR A 62 -6.62 -2.57 2.60
N HIS A 63 -6.05 -1.85 3.53
CA HIS A 63 -5.38 -0.57 3.28
C HIS A 63 -3.88 -0.67 3.53
N LEU A 64 -3.48 -1.07 4.74
CA LEU A 64 -2.08 -1.15 5.12
C LEU A 64 -1.58 -2.59 5.23
N VAL A 65 -2.45 -3.52 5.64
CA VAL A 65 -2.08 -4.94 5.77
C VAL A 65 -1.68 -5.51 4.41
N PRO A 66 -0.50 -6.17 4.32
CA PRO A 66 -0.07 -6.81 3.07
C PRO A 66 -0.98 -7.95 2.65
N SER A 67 -1.14 -8.12 1.32
CA SER A 67 -2.10 -9.08 0.74
C SER A 67 -1.71 -10.56 0.91
N GLY A 68 -0.57 -10.87 1.48
CA GLY A 68 -0.14 -12.24 1.78
C GLY A 68 -1.01 -12.95 2.82
N VAL A 69 -1.59 -12.18 3.74
CA VAL A 69 -2.46 -12.70 4.82
C VAL A 69 -3.62 -13.53 4.29
N PHE A 70 -4.16 -13.19 3.12
CA PHE A 70 -5.27 -13.91 2.48
C PHE A 70 -4.95 -15.35 2.08
N TYR A 71 -3.66 -15.69 2.01
CA TYR A 71 -3.18 -17.04 1.67
C TYR A 71 -2.33 -17.66 2.77
N GLY A 72 -2.45 -17.16 4.02
CA GLY A 72 -1.74 -17.70 5.17
C GLY A 72 -0.24 -17.42 5.15
N VAL A 73 0.21 -16.38 4.45
CA VAL A 73 1.61 -15.96 4.41
C VAL A 73 1.85 -14.83 5.42
N LYS A 74 2.91 -14.93 6.21
CA LYS A 74 3.34 -13.85 7.13
C LYS A 74 3.36 -12.51 6.40
N SER A 75 2.73 -11.50 6.99
CA SER A 75 2.50 -10.19 6.37
C SER A 75 3.07 -9.07 7.24
N VAL A 76 4.07 -8.35 6.72
CA VAL A 76 4.85 -7.38 7.52
C VAL A 76 4.67 -5.96 6.99
N VAL A 77 4.26 -5.05 7.86
CA VAL A 77 4.30 -3.60 7.62
C VAL A 77 5.69 -3.08 7.94
N GLY A 78 6.41 -2.66 6.92
CA GLY A 78 7.84 -2.31 7.01
C GLY A 78 8.14 -0.94 7.65
N PRO A 79 9.42 -0.66 7.92
CA PRO A 79 9.86 0.53 8.67
C PRO A 79 9.65 1.85 7.92
N ALA A 80 9.52 1.81 6.60
CA ALA A 80 9.28 3.01 5.80
C ALA A 80 7.78 3.30 5.58
N CYS A 81 6.87 2.49 6.13
CA CYS A 81 5.44 2.79 6.21
C CYS A 81 5.12 3.78 7.35
N VAL A 82 3.91 4.36 7.28
CA VAL A 82 3.30 5.07 8.39
C VAL A 82 1.94 4.43 8.71
N LEU A 83 1.58 4.35 10.00
CA LEU A 83 0.47 3.54 10.49
C LEU A 83 -0.40 4.34 11.47
N HIS A 84 -1.71 4.39 11.21
CA HIS A 84 -2.70 4.91 12.17
C HIS A 84 -3.23 3.73 13.00
N PRO A 85 -3.04 3.72 14.34
CA PRO A 85 -3.30 2.55 15.18
C PRO A 85 -4.75 2.05 15.11
N GLU A 86 -5.73 2.95 15.24
CA GLU A 86 -7.15 2.58 15.21
C GLU A 86 -7.58 2.02 13.85
N SER A 87 -7.12 2.65 12.75
CA SER A 87 -7.42 2.14 11.40
C SER A 87 -6.78 0.78 11.17
N PHE A 88 -5.59 0.56 11.69
CA PHE A 88 -4.89 -0.71 11.59
C PHE A 88 -5.56 -1.80 12.42
N GLN A 89 -5.98 -1.50 13.65
CA GLN A 89 -6.75 -2.45 14.46
C GLN A 89 -8.06 -2.85 13.76
N SER A 90 -8.77 -1.87 13.18
CA SER A 90 -9.99 -2.16 12.42
C SER A 90 -9.76 -3.07 11.21
N GLU A 91 -8.57 -3.01 10.59
CA GLU A 91 -8.22 -3.96 9.52
C GLU A 91 -7.94 -5.36 10.08
N LEU A 92 -7.30 -5.49 11.24
CA LEU A 92 -7.05 -6.78 11.89
C LEU A 92 -8.37 -7.45 12.33
N ASP A 93 -9.27 -6.66 12.92
CA ASP A 93 -10.61 -7.13 13.32
C ASP A 93 -11.39 -7.60 12.08
N TYR A 94 -11.39 -6.80 11.01
CA TYR A 94 -12.02 -7.17 9.74
C TYR A 94 -11.47 -8.49 9.17
N LEU A 95 -10.16 -8.71 9.22
CA LEU A 95 -9.56 -9.97 8.76
C LEU A 95 -10.03 -11.14 9.61
N SER A 96 -10.04 -10.99 10.94
CA SER A 96 -10.48 -12.04 11.87
C SER A 96 -11.96 -12.36 11.68
N ASP A 97 -12.82 -11.35 11.54
CA ASP A 97 -14.26 -11.51 11.31
C ASP A 97 -14.56 -12.23 9.98
N ASN A 98 -13.66 -12.16 9.02
CA ASN A 98 -13.77 -12.85 7.73
C ASN A 98 -12.95 -14.17 7.68
N GLY A 99 -12.51 -14.69 8.82
CA GLY A 99 -11.86 -16.00 8.93
C GLY A 99 -10.39 -16.07 8.53
N PHE A 100 -9.72 -14.93 8.37
CA PHE A 100 -8.28 -14.87 8.12
C PHE A 100 -7.48 -14.77 9.42
N ASP A 101 -6.29 -15.36 9.42
CA ASP A 101 -5.40 -15.34 10.58
C ASP A 101 -4.66 -14.00 10.70
N ALA A 102 -5.26 -13.05 11.44
CA ALA A 102 -4.67 -11.75 11.70
C ALA A 102 -3.36 -11.83 12.53
N SER A 103 -3.05 -12.95 13.19
CA SER A 103 -1.82 -13.13 13.96
C SER A 103 -0.56 -13.18 13.06
N LEU A 104 -0.75 -13.47 11.77
CA LEU A 104 0.30 -13.43 10.73
C LEU A 104 0.75 -12.02 10.40
N VAL A 105 -0.01 -10.99 10.82
CA VAL A 105 0.31 -9.59 10.53
C VAL A 105 1.20 -9.03 11.62
N LYS A 106 2.36 -8.50 11.22
CA LYS A 106 3.33 -7.86 12.11
C LYS A 106 3.74 -6.50 11.59
N VAL A 107 4.21 -5.65 12.49
CA VAL A 107 4.64 -4.29 12.20
C VAL A 107 6.10 -4.12 12.62
N SER A 108 6.91 -3.54 11.73
CA SER A 108 8.28 -3.17 12.08
C SER A 108 8.31 -2.26 13.31
N PRO A 109 9.18 -2.51 14.30
CA PRO A 109 9.33 -1.63 15.47
C PRO A 109 9.62 -0.17 15.09
N ASN A 110 10.24 0.05 13.92
CA ASN A 110 10.62 1.36 13.39
C ASN A 110 9.58 1.97 12.41
N CYS A 111 8.42 1.34 12.22
CA CYS A 111 7.29 1.97 11.53
C CYS A 111 6.84 3.19 12.35
N HIS A 112 6.45 4.28 11.67
CA HIS A 112 6.03 5.51 12.35
C HIS A 112 4.51 5.59 12.47
N ILE A 113 4.06 6.18 13.57
CA ILE A 113 2.64 6.34 13.89
C ILE A 113 2.09 7.61 13.23
N VAL A 114 0.91 7.48 12.64
CA VAL A 114 0.07 8.61 12.25
C VAL A 114 -0.75 9.01 13.48
N MET A 115 -0.46 10.18 14.04
CA MET A 115 -1.16 10.74 15.21
C MET A 115 -2.39 11.54 14.75
N ASP A 116 -3.33 11.80 15.66
CA ASP A 116 -4.54 12.60 15.39
C ASP A 116 -4.20 14.01 14.88
N GLU A 117 -3.13 14.61 15.39
CA GLU A 117 -2.64 15.90 14.89
C GLU A 117 -2.21 15.85 13.42
N HIS A 118 -1.68 14.70 12.96
CA HIS A 118 -1.34 14.49 11.55
C HIS A 118 -2.60 14.42 10.68
N LEU A 119 -3.64 13.73 11.16
CA LEU A 119 -4.94 13.66 10.50
C LEU A 119 -5.55 15.06 10.38
N TYR A 120 -5.61 15.79 11.50
CA TYR A 120 -6.14 17.15 11.54
C TYR A 120 -5.41 18.09 10.59
N ASN A 121 -4.07 18.06 10.59
CA ASN A 121 -3.24 18.90 9.73
C ASN A 121 -3.45 18.57 8.25
N ASP A 122 -3.49 17.29 7.88
CA ASP A 122 -3.73 16.86 6.50
C ASP A 122 -5.11 17.33 6.01
N GLN A 123 -6.16 17.07 6.78
CA GLN A 123 -7.54 17.44 6.44
C GLN A 123 -7.73 18.95 6.31
N LYS A 124 -7.15 19.72 7.23
CA LYS A 124 -7.31 21.17 7.25
C LYS A 124 -6.51 21.90 6.16
N ASN A 125 -5.27 21.45 5.92
CA ASN A 125 -4.30 22.23 5.15
C ASN A 125 -3.98 21.59 3.79
N LEU A 126 -3.91 20.27 3.69
CA LEU A 126 -3.39 19.59 2.51
C LEU A 126 -4.46 19.05 1.57
N VAL A 127 -5.59 18.58 2.09
CA VAL A 127 -6.72 18.10 1.25
C VAL A 127 -7.13 19.18 0.25
N LYS A 128 -7.38 20.40 0.72
CA LYS A 128 -7.79 21.51 -0.16
C LYS A 128 -6.69 21.98 -1.10
N LYS A 129 -5.43 21.90 -0.67
CA LYS A 129 -4.28 22.44 -1.43
C LYS A 129 -3.74 21.46 -2.47
N LEU A 130 -3.68 20.17 -2.13
CA LEU A 130 -3.02 19.13 -2.94
C LEU A 130 -3.94 17.95 -3.29
N GLY A 131 -5.19 17.96 -2.82
CA GLY A 131 -6.11 16.85 -3.04
C GLY A 131 -5.65 15.55 -2.36
N THR A 132 -5.03 15.64 -1.19
CA THR A 132 -4.60 14.45 -0.43
C THR A 132 -5.78 13.62 0.04
N THR A 133 -5.52 12.40 0.51
CA THR A 133 -6.57 11.52 1.05
C THR A 133 -7.06 11.92 2.44
N GLY A 134 -6.45 12.92 3.08
CA GLY A 134 -6.80 13.36 4.45
C GLY A 134 -6.48 12.33 5.53
N ARG A 135 -5.57 11.40 5.26
CA ARG A 135 -5.22 10.28 6.16
C ARG A 135 -3.97 10.52 7.00
N GLY A 136 -3.48 11.78 7.03
CA GLY A 136 -2.34 12.18 7.86
C GLY A 136 -0.98 11.68 7.36
N ILE A 137 -0.90 11.17 6.12
CA ILE A 137 0.29 10.51 5.58
C ILE A 137 1.46 11.48 5.46
N ALA A 138 1.25 12.61 4.77
CA ALA A 138 2.31 13.60 4.54
C ALA A 138 2.83 14.22 5.85
N PRO A 139 1.97 14.65 6.82
CA PRO A 139 2.44 15.13 8.11
C PRO A 139 3.24 14.08 8.90
N ALA A 140 2.82 12.80 8.88
CA ALA A 140 3.54 11.73 9.56
C ALA A 140 4.94 11.50 8.94
N TYR A 141 5.06 11.52 7.61
CA TYR A 141 6.36 11.45 6.95
C TYR A 141 7.24 12.68 7.23
N ALA A 142 6.64 13.87 7.32
CA ALA A 142 7.37 15.08 7.72
C ALA A 142 7.92 14.97 9.14
N ALA A 143 7.11 14.50 10.10
CA ALA A 143 7.56 14.24 11.47
C ALA A 143 8.68 13.19 11.52
N LYS A 144 8.55 12.10 10.73
CA LYS A 144 9.61 11.10 10.58
C LYS A 144 10.91 11.71 10.08
N ALA A 145 10.87 12.51 9.01
CA ALA A 145 12.06 13.16 8.43
C ALA A 145 12.68 14.17 9.41
N ALA A 146 11.87 14.88 10.17
CA ALA A 146 12.29 15.79 11.23
C ALA A 146 12.81 15.06 12.49
N ARG A 147 12.68 13.72 12.56
CA ARG A 147 13.06 12.89 13.72
C ARG A 147 12.24 13.22 14.98
N GLN A 148 10.96 13.58 14.78
CA GLN A 148 9.98 13.91 15.83
C GLN A 148 8.82 12.91 15.85
N GLY A 149 8.84 11.91 14.95
CA GLY A 149 7.77 10.93 14.86
C GLY A 149 7.81 9.88 15.97
N VAL A 150 6.66 9.35 16.31
CA VAL A 150 6.47 8.28 17.30
C VAL A 150 6.63 6.93 16.60
N LEU A 151 7.29 5.97 17.24
CA LEU A 151 7.55 4.64 16.67
C LEU A 151 6.47 3.63 17.07
N ALA A 152 6.22 2.65 16.21
CA ALA A 152 5.24 1.60 16.44
C ALA A 152 5.52 0.80 17.72
N LYS A 153 6.78 0.52 18.04
CA LYS A 153 7.19 -0.20 19.26
C LYS A 153 6.80 0.51 20.55
N ASP A 154 6.58 1.84 20.50
CA ASP A 154 6.27 2.65 21.68
C ASP A 154 4.74 2.77 21.90
N VAL A 155 3.93 2.30 20.96
CA VAL A 155 2.46 2.47 20.94
C VAL A 155 1.71 1.16 20.82
N LEU A 156 2.17 0.26 19.91
CA LEU A 156 1.47 -0.98 19.64
C LEU A 156 1.76 -2.06 20.69
N SER A 157 0.83 -3.01 20.82
CA SER A 157 1.07 -4.22 21.61
C SER A 157 2.33 -4.95 21.15
N PRO A 158 3.16 -5.46 22.06
CA PRO A 158 4.34 -6.27 21.72
C PRO A 158 4.02 -7.44 20.79
N SER A 159 2.83 -8.03 20.89
CA SER A 159 2.39 -9.12 20.04
C SER A 159 2.25 -8.75 18.56
N LEU A 160 2.10 -7.49 18.25
CA LEU A 160 2.03 -6.95 16.88
C LEU A 160 3.40 -6.54 16.34
N ILE A 161 4.39 -6.36 17.20
CA ILE A 161 5.71 -5.94 16.78
C ILE A 161 6.48 -7.13 16.22
N TRP A 162 7.09 -6.89 15.07
CA TRP A 162 7.96 -7.86 14.44
C TRP A 162 9.34 -7.85 15.11
N ASP A 163 9.69 -8.95 15.74
CA ASP A 163 10.93 -9.17 16.47
C ASP A 163 11.83 -10.26 15.86
N GLU A 164 11.42 -10.78 14.70
CA GLU A 164 12.14 -11.87 14.03
C GLU A 164 13.08 -11.33 12.94
N VAL A 165 14.06 -12.16 12.57
CA VAL A 165 14.89 -11.91 11.38
C VAL A 165 14.14 -12.39 10.14
N LEU A 166 14.03 -11.55 9.12
CA LEU A 166 13.51 -11.98 7.82
C LEU A 166 14.42 -13.02 7.18
N ASP A 167 13.79 -14.07 6.68
CA ASP A 167 14.48 -15.17 6.00
C ASP A 167 13.69 -15.69 4.80
N GLY A 168 14.33 -16.55 4.03
CA GLY A 168 13.76 -17.21 2.85
C GLY A 168 13.37 -16.23 1.73
N ASN A 169 12.29 -16.54 1.04
CA ASN A 169 11.81 -15.79 -0.10
C ASN A 169 10.84 -14.68 0.31
N LEU A 170 11.14 -13.45 -0.08
CA LEU A 170 10.37 -12.26 0.24
C LEU A 170 9.57 -11.78 -0.98
N LEU A 171 8.30 -11.43 -0.78
CA LEU A 171 7.49 -10.69 -1.75
C LEU A 171 7.21 -9.29 -1.20
N CYS A 172 7.65 -8.26 -1.92
CA CYS A 172 7.47 -6.87 -1.51
C CYS A 172 6.28 -6.25 -2.25
N GLU A 173 5.30 -5.79 -1.49
CA GLU A 173 4.08 -5.17 -1.99
C GLU A 173 4.18 -3.66 -1.99
N GLY A 174 4.15 -3.03 -3.18
CA GLY A 174 4.18 -1.59 -3.35
C GLY A 174 2.84 -0.91 -3.09
N ALA A 175 2.91 0.39 -2.87
CA ALA A 175 1.77 1.28 -2.76
C ALA A 175 1.89 2.39 -3.81
N GLN A 176 0.75 3.00 -4.19
CA GLN A 176 0.68 4.04 -5.20
C GLN A 176 1.30 3.58 -6.55
N GLY A 177 1.91 4.48 -7.32
CA GLY A 177 2.55 4.17 -8.60
C GLY A 177 3.66 5.17 -8.95
N VAL A 178 4.41 4.91 -10.02
CA VAL A 178 5.63 5.66 -10.38
C VAL A 178 5.43 7.16 -10.50
N TRP A 179 4.31 7.61 -11.08
CA TRP A 179 4.03 9.05 -11.23
C TRP A 179 3.68 9.76 -9.92
N LEU A 180 3.47 8.98 -8.83
CA LEU A 180 3.25 9.49 -7.47
C LEU A 180 4.49 9.40 -6.59
N ASP A 181 5.64 8.96 -7.12
CA ASP A 181 6.89 8.88 -6.37
C ASP A 181 7.35 10.26 -5.90
N ILE A 182 7.86 10.35 -4.65
CA ILE A 182 8.26 11.63 -4.06
C ILE A 182 9.37 12.34 -4.83
N ASP A 183 10.30 11.56 -5.41
CA ASP A 183 11.50 12.09 -6.08
C ASP A 183 11.34 12.09 -7.61
N GLN A 184 10.69 11.07 -8.18
CA GLN A 184 10.60 10.85 -9.63
C GLN A 184 9.21 11.17 -10.20
N GLY A 185 8.23 11.38 -9.34
CA GLY A 185 6.85 11.66 -9.75
C GLY A 185 6.61 13.12 -10.17
N LEU A 186 5.34 13.44 -10.37
CA LEU A 186 4.89 14.74 -10.87
C LEU A 186 4.69 15.74 -9.71
N TYR A 187 5.78 16.15 -9.06
CA TYR A 187 5.76 17.09 -7.94
C TYR A 187 4.99 18.39 -8.27
N PRO A 188 4.17 18.97 -7.35
CA PRO A 188 3.96 18.56 -5.96
C PRO A 188 2.82 17.53 -5.75
N TYR A 189 2.21 17.03 -6.81
CA TYR A 189 1.08 16.12 -6.79
C TYR A 189 1.54 14.66 -6.68
N VAL A 190 2.32 14.38 -5.65
CA VAL A 190 2.97 13.08 -5.36
C VAL A 190 2.59 12.59 -3.97
N THR A 191 2.92 11.33 -3.65
CA THR A 191 2.89 10.82 -2.28
C THR A 191 4.18 11.22 -1.54
N SER A 192 4.24 11.03 -0.23
CA SER A 192 5.38 11.42 0.61
C SER A 192 6.40 10.29 0.80
N SER A 193 6.38 9.28 -0.05
CA SER A 193 7.28 8.12 0.04
C SER A 193 7.74 7.66 -1.33
N THR A 194 8.82 6.87 -1.36
CA THR A 194 9.25 6.24 -2.60
C THR A 194 8.33 5.07 -2.98
N THR A 195 7.92 5.07 -4.25
CA THR A 195 7.09 4.01 -4.85
C THR A 195 7.90 3.09 -5.75
N LEU A 196 9.18 3.39 -5.94
CA LEU A 196 10.10 2.68 -6.82
C LEU A 196 10.69 1.43 -6.16
N PRO A 197 11.13 0.44 -6.95
CA PRO A 197 11.54 -0.87 -6.44
C PRO A 197 12.66 -0.82 -5.39
N TYR A 198 13.61 0.12 -5.52
CA TYR A 198 14.72 0.23 -4.57
C TYR A 198 14.26 0.57 -3.14
N GLY A 199 13.09 1.22 -3.00
CA GLY A 199 12.48 1.51 -1.70
C GLY A 199 12.18 0.25 -0.89
N ALA A 200 11.95 -0.89 -1.54
CA ALA A 200 11.73 -2.16 -0.88
C ALA A 200 12.94 -2.62 -0.04
N CYS A 201 14.15 -2.17 -0.37
CA CYS A 201 15.35 -2.48 0.39
C CYS A 201 15.33 -1.90 1.82
N SER A 202 14.44 -0.95 2.11
CA SER A 202 14.19 -0.45 3.48
C SER A 202 13.70 -1.54 4.45
N ILE A 203 13.18 -2.65 3.92
CA ILE A 203 12.79 -3.83 4.72
C ILE A 203 14.02 -4.51 5.35
N GLY A 204 15.23 -4.30 4.82
CA GLY A 204 16.49 -4.80 5.40
C GLY A 204 17.24 -5.82 4.54
N PHE A 205 17.05 -5.81 3.22
CA PHE A 205 17.82 -6.65 2.30
C PHE A 205 18.58 -5.82 1.26
N PRO A 206 19.74 -6.30 0.77
CA PRO A 206 20.50 -5.61 -0.26
C PRO A 206 19.89 -5.79 -1.64
N THR A 207 20.13 -4.84 -2.55
CA THR A 207 19.60 -4.85 -3.93
C THR A 207 19.93 -6.11 -4.71
N GLN A 208 21.05 -6.77 -4.42
CA GLN A 208 21.49 -8.02 -5.05
C GLN A 208 20.52 -9.20 -4.81
N LYS A 209 19.63 -9.08 -3.82
CA LYS A 209 18.61 -10.08 -3.55
C LYS A 209 17.34 -9.90 -4.40
N ILE A 210 17.20 -8.78 -5.09
CA ILE A 210 16.07 -8.55 -6.00
C ILE A 210 16.19 -9.51 -7.18
N ARG A 211 15.22 -10.43 -7.27
CA ARG A 211 15.13 -11.40 -8.35
C ARG A 211 14.27 -10.89 -9.50
N ARG A 212 13.07 -10.38 -9.18
CA ARG A 212 12.09 -9.90 -10.17
C ARG A 212 11.40 -8.64 -9.69
N ILE A 213 11.06 -7.78 -10.65
CA ILE A 213 10.21 -6.61 -10.45
C ILE A 213 8.99 -6.79 -11.35
N TRP A 214 7.82 -6.87 -10.71
CA TRP A 214 6.53 -7.00 -11.37
C TRP A 214 5.90 -5.62 -11.50
N GLY A 215 5.77 -5.12 -12.71
CA GLY A 215 5.09 -3.86 -13.01
C GLY A 215 3.60 -4.08 -13.23
N ALA A 216 2.78 -3.55 -12.33
CA ALA A 216 1.32 -3.57 -12.49
C ALA A 216 0.88 -2.36 -13.32
N ALA A 217 0.08 -2.60 -14.36
CA ALA A 217 -0.49 -1.57 -15.22
C ALA A 217 -1.96 -1.84 -15.52
N LYS A 218 -2.69 -0.78 -15.87
CA LYS A 218 -4.04 -0.84 -16.44
C LYS A 218 -4.00 -0.41 -17.91
N ILE A 219 -5.03 -0.77 -18.66
CA ILE A 219 -5.21 -0.29 -20.04
C ILE A 219 -5.75 1.15 -20.11
N TYR A 220 -6.09 1.75 -18.98
CA TYR A 220 -6.52 3.13 -18.81
C TYR A 220 -6.00 3.66 -17.49
N ASP A 221 -5.74 4.96 -17.40
CA ASP A 221 -5.26 5.57 -16.17
C ASP A 221 -6.41 6.08 -15.29
N THR A 222 -6.20 5.97 -13.98
CA THR A 222 -7.04 6.61 -12.98
C THR A 222 -6.15 7.30 -11.97
N ARG A 223 -6.62 8.39 -11.39
CA ARG A 223 -5.91 9.13 -10.36
C ARG A 223 -6.84 9.49 -9.20
N SER A 224 -6.36 9.34 -7.99
CA SER A 224 -6.93 9.95 -6.79
C SER A 224 -6.20 11.25 -6.50
N GLY A 225 -6.94 12.29 -6.12
CA GLY A 225 -6.39 13.60 -5.82
C GLY A 225 -6.26 14.52 -7.02
N GLU A 226 -5.81 15.74 -6.76
CA GLU A 226 -5.68 16.78 -7.78
C GLU A 226 -4.35 16.67 -8.54
N ASP A 227 -4.39 16.91 -9.83
CA ASP A 227 -3.25 17.17 -10.68
C ASP A 227 -3.74 17.86 -11.97
N PRO A 228 -3.48 19.16 -12.15
CA PRO A 228 -3.91 19.87 -13.34
C PRO A 228 -3.32 19.34 -14.66
N ARG A 229 -2.26 18.53 -14.57
CA ARG A 229 -1.59 17.94 -15.75
C ARG A 229 -2.13 16.56 -16.10
N PHE A 230 -2.99 15.97 -15.24
CA PHE A 230 -3.59 14.68 -15.54
C PHE A 230 -4.54 14.83 -16.72
N PRO A 231 -4.36 14.07 -17.81
CA PRO A 231 -5.19 14.20 -19.00
C PRO A 231 -6.62 13.71 -18.71
N GLU A 232 -7.53 14.64 -18.53
CA GLU A 232 -8.98 14.35 -18.43
C GLU A 232 -9.67 14.30 -19.80
N SER A 233 -8.88 14.19 -20.86
CA SER A 233 -9.22 14.52 -22.22
C SER A 233 -10.29 13.64 -22.89
N LEU A 234 -10.88 12.69 -22.21
CA LEU A 234 -11.86 11.78 -22.81
C LEU A 234 -13.07 11.53 -21.91
N LEU A 235 -13.44 12.48 -21.06
CA LEU A 235 -14.63 12.39 -20.20
C LEU A 235 -15.93 12.22 -20.99
N ASP A 236 -15.94 12.60 -22.27
CA ASP A 236 -17.07 12.48 -23.19
C ASP A 236 -17.07 11.16 -23.99
N ASP A 237 -16.02 10.32 -23.87
CA ASP A 237 -16.03 9.00 -24.49
C ASP A 237 -17.03 8.08 -23.81
N PRO A 238 -18.00 7.49 -24.55
CA PRO A 238 -19.03 6.63 -23.97
C PRO A 238 -18.49 5.40 -23.24
N ASN A 239 -17.32 4.88 -23.64
CA ASN A 239 -16.70 3.73 -22.99
C ASN A 239 -16.07 4.13 -21.66
N LEU A 240 -15.42 5.30 -21.59
CA LEU A 240 -14.90 5.85 -20.34
C LEU A 240 -16.02 6.24 -19.38
N LEU A 241 -17.12 6.78 -19.90
CA LEU A 241 -18.29 7.06 -19.09
C LEU A 241 -18.88 5.78 -18.49
N ARG A 242 -18.92 4.67 -19.23
CA ARG A 242 -19.31 3.35 -18.71
C ARG A 242 -18.39 2.86 -17.61
N LEU A 243 -17.07 3.02 -17.76
CA LEU A 243 -16.10 2.67 -16.72
C LEU A 243 -16.28 3.52 -15.47
N LYS A 244 -16.49 4.83 -15.63
CA LYS A 244 -16.77 5.75 -14.52
C LYS A 244 -18.07 5.39 -13.79
N LEU A 245 -19.13 5.07 -14.51
CA LEU A 245 -20.40 4.63 -13.94
C LEU A 245 -20.30 3.25 -13.28
N GLY A 246 -19.54 2.32 -13.86
CA GLY A 246 -19.22 1.02 -13.27
C GLY A 246 -18.49 1.16 -11.93
N TYR A 247 -17.57 2.08 -11.82
CA TYR A 247 -16.89 2.43 -10.57
C TYR A 247 -17.84 3.04 -9.53
N ALA A 248 -18.70 3.96 -9.94
CA ALA A 248 -19.70 4.56 -9.06
C ALA A 248 -20.71 3.53 -8.53
N ASN A 249 -21.10 2.55 -9.35
CA ASN A 249 -22.06 1.49 -9.01
C ASN A 249 -21.44 0.36 -8.18
N SER A 250 -20.10 0.28 -8.06
CA SER A 250 -19.41 -0.78 -7.29
C SER A 250 -19.51 -0.59 -5.77
N GLY A 251 -20.28 0.40 -5.28
CA GLY A 251 -20.39 0.72 -3.85
C GLY A 251 -19.15 1.43 -3.27
N ILE A 252 -18.14 1.64 -4.07
CA ILE A 252 -17.01 2.50 -3.74
C ILE A 252 -17.53 3.93 -3.87
N LYS A 253 -18.00 4.52 -2.77
CA LYS A 253 -18.20 5.97 -2.73
C LYS A 253 -16.82 6.60 -2.80
N PRO A 254 -16.42 7.23 -3.92
CA PRO A 254 -15.18 7.97 -3.94
C PRO A 254 -15.36 9.19 -3.03
N ASN A 255 -14.72 9.18 -1.87
CA ASN A 255 -14.55 10.40 -1.07
C ASN A 255 -13.49 11.33 -1.68
N TRP A 256 -13.08 11.07 -2.92
CA TRP A 256 -12.07 11.79 -3.69
C TRP A 256 -12.47 11.91 -5.14
N ASN A 257 -12.03 12.97 -5.76
CA ASN A 257 -12.19 13.17 -7.19
C ASN A 257 -11.37 12.13 -7.95
N TYR A 258 -12.03 11.06 -8.39
CA TYR A 258 -11.44 10.08 -9.28
C TYR A 258 -11.39 10.68 -10.67
N LYS A 259 -10.20 10.83 -11.21
CA LYS A 259 -9.97 11.29 -12.57
C LYS A 259 -9.62 10.10 -13.45
N PHE A 260 -10.14 10.08 -14.67
CA PHE A 260 -9.85 9.08 -15.69
C PHE A 260 -9.12 9.73 -16.85
N GLY A 261 -8.07 9.09 -17.35
CA GLY A 261 -7.28 9.53 -18.49
C GLY A 261 -6.62 8.36 -19.22
N TYR A 262 -6.04 8.62 -20.37
CA TYR A 262 -5.23 7.68 -21.13
C TYR A 262 -3.75 8.03 -21.00
#